data_5b4800c087dd77e83ad5ac7721cadcf1
#
_entry.id   5b4800c087dd77e83ad5ac7721cadcf1
#
_cell.length_a   1.000
_cell.length_b   1.000
_cell.length_c   1.000
_cell.angle_alpha   90.00
_cell.angle_beta   90.00
_cell.angle_gamma   90.00
#
_symmetry.space_group_name_H-M   'P 1'
#
loop_
_entity.id
_entity.type
_entity.pdbx_description
1 polymer ?
#
loop_
_entity_poly.entity_id
_entity_poly.type
_entity_poly.pdbx_seq_one_letter_code
_entity_poly.pdbx_strand_id
1 'polypeptide(L)'
;MKNVYFCKIIALAILETIRINKGLDIPIGGRADRQVLDVRSIECYAVKPSDVVGFVPRLLVAEGDSVKAGQPLVVDKGDERLFLPSPIDGTVCAIVRGEKRKLKEVVIKGKRGIKEKGETKAAPFSPQSPCWWMLRERPFGIIANPDHKPKGIYVSMRDTNPLAPDLGFSLQGREQEFESGVRALKEYAPVHVVRADGPHPAGNVGTIIAALDPINKGECVWTVGAQDVANIGRWCLTGDYCPERVIAVGGPAAKFPKYYRVLCGACLKSISDTQLMNPNYPRFDVRNDEAANKANPESGNYATRIISGSPLSGTIVAPNGFLGMYDHQVVFLPEGNYYDFMGWLMPGFRKFSFSRTFLSGFMPKSTFKPMGVSLPRFENYWRFDTNTHGDMRPLVFTGNFERVFPFDIFPTQLLKACIVGDLELMENLGIYEVEPEDFALCEFIDTSKTDIQAIIREALEKLRKEAV
;
A
#
# COMPACT_ATOMS: atom_id res chain seq x y z
N MET A 1 26.28 -15.08 -0.46
CA MET A 1 25.14 -15.55 -1.25
C MET A 1 23.98 -14.52 -1.39
N LYS A 2 24.20 -13.22 -1.15
CA LYS A 2 23.12 -12.19 -1.16
C LYS A 2 22.77 -11.62 -2.55
N ASN A 3 23.55 -11.90 -3.59
CA ASN A 3 23.41 -11.20 -4.90
C ASN A 3 23.10 -12.08 -6.12
N VAL A 4 23.00 -13.40 -5.98
CA VAL A 4 22.91 -14.29 -7.17
C VAL A 4 21.47 -14.35 -7.74
N TYR A 5 20.45 -14.24 -6.89
CA TYR A 5 19.04 -14.33 -7.35
C TYR A 5 18.54 -13.02 -7.98
N PHE A 6 19.00 -11.90 -7.47
CA PHE A 6 18.69 -10.58 -8.05
C PHE A 6 19.29 -10.40 -9.45
N CYS A 7 20.41 -11.09 -9.72
CA CYS A 7 21.13 -11.01 -10.99
C CYS A 7 20.35 -11.61 -12.18
N LYS A 8 19.44 -12.58 -11.97
CA LYS A 8 18.68 -13.20 -13.07
C LYS A 8 17.53 -12.33 -13.58
N ILE A 9 16.80 -11.64 -12.70
CA ILE A 9 15.76 -10.66 -13.11
C ILE A 9 16.42 -9.44 -13.77
N ILE A 10 17.62 -9.05 -13.28
CA ILE A 10 18.39 -7.91 -13.83
C ILE A 10 18.91 -8.19 -15.24
N ALA A 11 19.20 -9.43 -15.59
CA ALA A 11 19.77 -9.77 -16.89
C ALA A 11 18.77 -9.71 -18.06
N LEU A 12 17.48 -9.58 -17.81
CA LEU A 12 16.40 -9.84 -18.77
C LEU A 12 15.48 -8.64 -19.06
N ALA A 13 15.39 -7.67 -18.15
CA ALA A 13 14.80 -6.37 -18.42
C ALA A 13 15.89 -5.31 -18.23
N ILE A 14 15.90 -4.26 -19.03
CA ILE A 14 16.77 -3.10 -18.82
C ILE A 14 16.31 -2.46 -17.49
N LEU A 15 16.93 -2.86 -16.40
CA LEU A 15 16.65 -2.31 -15.08
C LEU A 15 17.35 -0.95 -14.98
N GLU A 16 16.56 0.10 -15.02
CA GLU A 16 17.04 1.44 -14.75
C GLU A 16 17.29 1.61 -13.25
N THR A 17 18.43 2.24 -12.90
CA THR A 17 18.74 2.54 -11.50
C THR A 17 18.89 4.03 -11.32
N ILE A 18 18.11 4.58 -10.38
CA ILE A 18 18.17 6.01 -10.03
C ILE A 18 18.49 6.15 -8.55
N ARG A 19 18.95 7.33 -8.15
CA ARG A 19 19.24 7.64 -6.75
C ARG A 19 18.46 8.87 -6.29
N ILE A 20 17.71 8.70 -5.22
CA ILE A 20 16.95 9.76 -4.55
C ILE A 20 17.61 10.07 -3.21
N ASN A 21 17.90 11.33 -2.96
CA ASN A 21 18.62 11.75 -1.74
C ASN A 21 17.71 12.34 -0.67
N LYS A 22 16.55 12.90 -1.05
CA LYS A 22 15.56 13.45 -0.10
C LYS A 22 14.62 12.35 0.37
N GLY A 23 14.23 12.41 1.63
CA GLY A 23 13.29 11.48 2.23
C GLY A 23 13.61 11.19 3.69
N LEU A 24 12.91 10.22 4.27
CA LEU A 24 13.09 9.80 5.65
C LEU A 24 12.74 8.32 5.81
N ASP A 25 13.68 7.52 6.25
CA ASP A 25 13.40 6.15 6.68
C ASP A 25 12.82 6.15 8.09
N ILE A 26 11.65 5.52 8.23
CA ILE A 26 10.98 5.40 9.52
C ILE A 26 11.34 4.03 10.12
N PRO A 27 12.11 3.99 11.21
CA PRO A 27 12.63 2.76 11.79
C PRO A 27 11.60 2.04 12.66
N ILE A 28 10.56 1.47 12.05
CA ILE A 28 9.56 0.65 12.72
C ILE A 28 10.10 -0.77 12.90
N GLY A 29 9.95 -1.33 14.10
CA GLY A 29 10.34 -2.72 14.41
C GLY A 29 9.36 -3.76 13.86
N GLY A 30 9.79 -5.04 13.84
CA GLY A 30 8.93 -6.16 13.45
C GLY A 30 8.89 -6.43 11.94
N ARG A 31 10.02 -6.24 11.25
CA ARG A 31 10.14 -6.59 9.83
C ARG A 31 9.95 -8.10 9.60
N ALA A 32 9.25 -8.46 8.53
CA ALA A 32 9.01 -9.85 8.15
C ALA A 32 10.32 -10.62 7.87
N ASP A 33 10.45 -11.80 8.47
CA ASP A 33 11.53 -12.75 8.16
C ASP A 33 11.35 -13.28 6.74
N ARG A 34 12.44 -13.53 6.02
CA ARG A 34 12.44 -14.08 4.65
C ARG A 34 12.03 -15.56 4.61
N GLN A 35 10.81 -15.83 5.03
CA GLN A 35 10.18 -17.13 4.96
C GLN A 35 8.74 -16.97 4.44
N VAL A 36 8.44 -17.59 3.31
CA VAL A 36 7.08 -17.56 2.74
C VAL A 36 6.27 -18.72 3.30
N LEU A 37 5.09 -18.42 3.82
CA LEU A 37 4.10 -19.40 4.26
C LEU A 37 2.92 -19.40 3.30
N ASP A 38 2.50 -20.58 2.87
CA ASP A 38 1.27 -20.75 2.08
C ASP A 38 0.06 -20.85 3.02
N VAL A 39 -0.86 -19.89 2.92
CA VAL A 39 -2.11 -19.93 3.70
C VAL A 39 -3.18 -20.66 2.91
N ARG A 40 -3.34 -21.96 3.18
CA ARG A 40 -4.32 -22.81 2.49
C ARG A 40 -5.73 -22.76 3.11
N SER A 41 -5.87 -22.16 4.29
CA SER A 41 -7.11 -22.15 5.07
C SER A 41 -8.02 -20.97 4.75
N ILE A 42 -7.66 -20.11 3.80
CA ILE A 42 -8.50 -18.96 3.43
C ILE A 42 -9.65 -19.45 2.56
N GLU A 43 -10.86 -19.26 3.07
CA GLU A 43 -12.09 -19.66 2.38
C GLU A 43 -12.92 -18.47 1.88
N CYS A 44 -12.59 -17.25 2.33
CA CYS A 44 -13.33 -16.04 1.97
C CYS A 44 -12.40 -15.02 1.33
N TYR A 45 -12.89 -14.37 0.29
CA TYR A 45 -12.19 -13.32 -0.45
C TYR A 45 -13.17 -12.19 -0.72
N ALA A 46 -12.69 -10.96 -0.75
CA ALA A 46 -13.52 -9.81 -1.11
C ALA A 46 -12.94 -9.04 -2.29
N VAL A 47 -13.81 -8.66 -3.20
CA VAL A 47 -13.53 -7.63 -4.19
C VAL A 47 -14.02 -6.30 -3.62
N LYS A 48 -13.15 -5.31 -3.57
CA LYS A 48 -13.38 -4.02 -2.90
C LYS A 48 -13.37 -2.87 -3.93
N PRO A 49 -14.51 -2.52 -4.54
CA PRO A 49 -14.58 -1.39 -5.46
C PRO A 49 -14.18 -0.05 -4.81
N SER A 50 -14.28 0.03 -3.49
CA SER A 50 -13.86 1.22 -2.72
C SER A 50 -12.35 1.50 -2.79
N ASP A 51 -11.53 0.49 -3.07
CA ASP A 51 -10.07 0.62 -3.17
C ASP A 51 -9.64 1.19 -4.54
N VAL A 52 -10.60 1.26 -5.49
CA VAL A 52 -10.36 1.73 -6.84
C VAL A 52 -10.85 3.17 -7.00
N VAL A 53 -9.93 4.08 -7.18
CA VAL A 53 -10.23 5.51 -7.32
C VAL A 53 -11.03 5.76 -8.60
N GLY A 54 -12.05 6.61 -8.49
CA GLY A 54 -12.85 7.04 -9.63
C GLY A 54 -13.79 5.97 -10.21
N PHE A 55 -13.76 4.75 -9.70
CA PHE A 55 -14.60 3.65 -10.16
C PHE A 55 -16.03 3.79 -9.62
N VAL A 56 -17.01 3.80 -10.52
CA VAL A 56 -18.43 3.88 -10.17
C VAL A 56 -19.08 2.50 -10.36
N PRO A 57 -19.21 1.70 -9.29
CA PRO A 57 -19.54 0.29 -9.42
C PRO A 57 -20.98 0.05 -9.86
N ARG A 58 -21.15 -0.85 -10.85
CA ARG A 58 -22.40 -1.52 -11.20
C ARG A 58 -22.21 -3.02 -10.96
N LEU A 59 -23.02 -3.57 -10.07
CA LEU A 59 -22.97 -4.98 -9.68
C LEU A 59 -23.56 -5.87 -10.79
N LEU A 60 -22.88 -6.97 -11.09
CA LEU A 60 -23.32 -7.95 -12.09
C LEU A 60 -23.83 -9.25 -11.46
N VAL A 61 -23.68 -9.42 -10.14
CA VAL A 61 -23.99 -10.67 -9.42
C VAL A 61 -24.89 -10.39 -8.24
N ALA A 62 -25.57 -11.42 -7.77
CA ALA A 62 -26.39 -11.43 -6.55
C ALA A 62 -25.81 -12.38 -5.50
N GLU A 63 -26.27 -12.23 -4.26
CA GLU A 63 -25.93 -13.19 -3.19
C GLU A 63 -26.50 -14.57 -3.55
N GLY A 64 -25.69 -15.60 -3.40
CA GLY A 64 -26.00 -16.97 -3.79
C GLY A 64 -25.49 -17.37 -5.18
N ASP A 65 -25.08 -16.42 -6.03
CA ASP A 65 -24.57 -16.75 -7.37
C ASP A 65 -23.23 -17.50 -7.29
N SER A 66 -23.09 -18.50 -8.16
CA SER A 66 -21.83 -19.20 -8.39
C SER A 66 -20.98 -18.45 -9.40
N VAL A 67 -19.72 -18.20 -9.08
CA VAL A 67 -18.79 -17.43 -9.89
C VAL A 67 -17.48 -18.18 -10.11
N LYS A 68 -16.82 -17.89 -11.23
CA LYS A 68 -15.50 -18.44 -11.58
C LYS A 68 -14.40 -17.40 -11.43
N ALA A 69 -13.18 -17.84 -11.17
CA ALA A 69 -12.01 -16.97 -11.18
C ALA A 69 -11.88 -16.23 -12.51
N GLY A 70 -11.66 -14.92 -12.45
CA GLY A 70 -11.62 -14.05 -13.63
C GLY A 70 -12.98 -13.56 -14.14
N GLN A 71 -14.10 -14.10 -13.64
CA GLN A 71 -15.43 -13.63 -14.03
C GLN A 71 -15.71 -12.24 -13.47
N PRO A 72 -16.20 -11.28 -14.29
CA PRO A 72 -16.58 -9.95 -13.81
C PRO A 72 -17.67 -10.01 -12.74
N LEU A 73 -17.43 -9.36 -11.61
CA LEU A 73 -18.41 -9.21 -10.52
C LEU A 73 -19.02 -7.81 -10.52
N VAL A 74 -18.19 -6.82 -10.80
CA VAL A 74 -18.53 -5.41 -10.77
C VAL A 74 -17.87 -4.74 -11.96
N VAL A 75 -18.64 -3.92 -12.69
CA VAL A 75 -18.14 -3.11 -13.80
C VAL A 75 -18.24 -1.63 -13.47
N ASP A 76 -17.45 -0.81 -14.13
CA ASP A 76 -17.61 0.64 -14.07
C ASP A 76 -18.85 1.07 -14.87
N LYS A 77 -19.60 2.03 -14.33
CA LYS A 77 -20.78 2.57 -15.03
C LYS A 77 -20.42 3.43 -16.24
N GLY A 78 -19.26 4.06 -16.22
CA GLY A 78 -18.77 4.91 -17.29
C GLY A 78 -18.16 4.11 -18.45
N ASP A 79 -17.50 2.99 -18.14
CA ASP A 79 -16.87 2.13 -19.14
C ASP A 79 -16.98 0.65 -18.72
N GLU A 80 -17.86 -0.09 -19.38
CA GLU A 80 -18.09 -1.51 -19.06
C GLU A 80 -16.89 -2.43 -19.36
N ARG A 81 -15.88 -1.94 -20.09
CA ARG A 81 -14.63 -2.68 -20.32
C ARG A 81 -13.82 -2.78 -19.02
N LEU A 82 -14.01 -1.80 -18.10
CA LEU A 82 -13.35 -1.75 -16.81
C LEU A 82 -14.18 -2.52 -15.79
N PHE A 83 -13.63 -3.62 -15.30
CA PHE A 83 -14.32 -4.48 -14.33
C PHE A 83 -13.38 -5.05 -13.28
N LEU A 84 -13.97 -5.45 -12.18
CA LEU A 84 -13.28 -6.15 -11.08
C LEU A 84 -13.73 -7.60 -11.06
N PRO A 85 -12.82 -8.56 -11.31
CA PRO A 85 -13.13 -9.97 -11.41
C PRO A 85 -13.10 -10.70 -10.07
N SER A 86 -13.76 -11.87 -10.03
CA SER A 86 -13.61 -12.80 -8.91
C SER A 86 -12.20 -13.34 -8.81
N PRO A 87 -11.56 -13.30 -7.61
CA PRO A 87 -10.21 -13.88 -7.42
C PRO A 87 -10.21 -15.41 -7.41
N ILE A 88 -11.35 -16.06 -7.20
CA ILE A 88 -11.48 -17.51 -7.03
C ILE A 88 -12.78 -18.05 -7.66
N ASP A 89 -12.83 -19.37 -7.84
CA ASP A 89 -14.09 -20.08 -8.04
C ASP A 89 -14.83 -20.19 -6.70
N GLY A 90 -16.12 -19.85 -6.67
CA GLY A 90 -16.88 -19.89 -5.42
C GLY A 90 -18.31 -19.39 -5.54
N THR A 91 -18.90 -19.04 -4.41
CA THR A 91 -20.25 -18.49 -4.32
C THR A 91 -20.19 -17.11 -3.65
N VAL A 92 -20.93 -16.16 -4.18
CA VAL A 92 -21.12 -14.83 -3.59
C VAL A 92 -21.91 -15.01 -2.28
N CYS A 93 -21.29 -14.77 -1.14
CA CYS A 93 -21.93 -14.98 0.17
C CYS A 93 -22.43 -13.70 0.83
N ALA A 94 -21.90 -12.53 0.44
CA ALA A 94 -22.38 -11.27 0.96
C ALA A 94 -22.02 -10.10 0.02
N ILE A 95 -22.92 -9.11 -0.03
CA ILE A 95 -22.71 -7.84 -0.73
C ILE A 95 -22.80 -6.72 0.31
N VAL A 96 -21.65 -6.25 0.76
CA VAL A 96 -21.57 -5.26 1.83
C VAL A 96 -21.70 -3.85 1.27
N ARG A 97 -22.62 -3.08 1.84
CA ARG A 97 -22.86 -1.69 1.48
C ARG A 97 -22.60 -0.79 2.68
N GLY A 98 -22.01 0.37 2.42
CA GLY A 98 -21.76 1.40 3.41
C GLY A 98 -22.82 2.51 3.39
N GLU A 99 -22.41 3.68 3.88
CA GLU A 99 -23.24 4.87 3.86
C GLU A 99 -23.71 5.21 2.44
N LYS A 100 -24.91 5.78 2.36
CA LYS A 100 -25.57 6.13 1.08
C LYS A 100 -25.63 4.95 0.09
N ARG A 101 -25.68 3.70 0.60
CA ARG A 101 -25.69 2.44 -0.18
C ARG A 101 -24.47 2.25 -1.09
N LYS A 102 -23.35 2.93 -0.85
CA LYS A 102 -22.11 2.74 -1.60
C LYS A 102 -21.65 1.28 -1.46
N LEU A 103 -21.37 0.61 -2.58
CA LEU A 103 -20.84 -0.75 -2.58
C LEU A 103 -19.43 -0.74 -1.97
N LYS A 104 -19.24 -1.46 -0.88
CA LYS A 104 -17.94 -1.59 -0.21
C LYS A 104 -17.22 -2.86 -0.64
N GLU A 105 -17.87 -4.00 -0.49
CA GLU A 105 -17.25 -5.31 -0.70
C GLU A 105 -18.24 -6.28 -1.32
N VAL A 106 -17.75 -7.14 -2.22
CA VAL A 106 -18.44 -8.34 -2.71
C VAL A 106 -17.65 -9.52 -2.19
N VAL A 107 -18.22 -10.27 -1.25
CA VAL A 107 -17.54 -11.38 -0.58
C VAL A 107 -17.86 -12.69 -1.24
N ILE A 108 -16.83 -13.44 -1.63
CA ILE A 108 -16.91 -14.74 -2.28
C ILE A 108 -16.40 -15.81 -1.31
N LYS A 109 -17.17 -16.87 -1.11
CA LYS A 109 -16.74 -18.05 -0.38
C LYS A 109 -16.38 -19.16 -1.34
N GLY A 110 -15.17 -19.67 -1.22
CA GLY A 110 -14.67 -20.75 -2.06
C GLY A 110 -13.27 -21.13 -1.66
N LYS A 111 -12.74 -22.17 -2.26
CA LYS A 111 -11.36 -22.58 -2.03
C LYS A 111 -10.55 -22.29 -3.28
N ARG A 112 -9.31 -21.84 -3.09
CA ARG A 112 -8.35 -21.79 -4.19
C ARG A 112 -8.25 -23.17 -4.82
N GLY A 113 -8.84 -23.34 -6.01
CA GLY A 113 -8.64 -24.54 -6.79
C GLY A 113 -7.15 -24.61 -7.16
N ILE A 114 -6.47 -25.70 -6.75
CA ILE A 114 -5.20 -26.07 -7.38
C ILE A 114 -5.63 -26.61 -8.73
N LYS A 115 -5.65 -25.77 -9.77
CA LYS A 115 -5.76 -26.29 -11.12
C LYS A 115 -4.50 -27.10 -11.37
N GLU A 116 -4.63 -28.41 -11.49
CA GLU A 116 -3.61 -29.23 -12.14
C GLU A 116 -3.31 -28.58 -13.48
N LYS A 117 -2.04 -28.68 -13.93
CA LYS A 117 -1.61 -28.16 -15.23
C LYS A 117 -2.52 -28.72 -16.33
N GLY A 118 -3.67 -28.05 -16.54
CA GLY A 118 -4.49 -28.26 -17.71
C GLY A 118 -3.80 -27.70 -18.94
N GLU A 119 -4.30 -27.99 -20.11
CA GLU A 119 -3.80 -27.44 -21.37
C GLU A 119 -3.76 -25.92 -21.27
N THR A 120 -2.56 -25.38 -21.08
CA THR A 120 -2.31 -23.94 -20.96
C THR A 120 -2.44 -23.32 -22.33
N LYS A 121 -3.50 -22.54 -22.54
CA LYS A 121 -3.69 -21.78 -23.75
C LYS A 121 -3.32 -20.34 -23.47
N ALA A 122 -2.26 -19.87 -24.12
CA ALA A 122 -1.86 -18.46 -24.06
C ALA A 122 -3.04 -17.52 -24.36
N ALA A 123 -3.19 -16.46 -23.62
CA ALA A 123 -4.26 -15.48 -23.79
C ALA A 123 -3.64 -14.07 -23.99
N PRO A 124 -4.19 -13.26 -24.91
CA PRO A 124 -3.70 -11.89 -25.10
C PRO A 124 -4.04 -11.03 -23.87
N PHE A 125 -3.17 -10.09 -23.57
CA PHE A 125 -3.47 -9.05 -22.60
C PHE A 125 -4.23 -7.92 -23.30
N SER A 126 -5.41 -7.59 -22.83
CA SER A 126 -6.29 -6.59 -23.43
C SER A 126 -7.23 -5.99 -22.36
N PRO A 127 -7.96 -4.92 -22.63
CA PRO A 127 -8.94 -4.35 -21.70
C PRO A 127 -10.01 -5.33 -21.21
N GLN A 128 -10.29 -6.39 -21.99
CA GLN A 128 -11.21 -7.45 -21.59
C GLN A 128 -10.55 -8.54 -20.73
N SER A 129 -9.24 -8.49 -20.54
CA SER A 129 -8.56 -9.46 -19.67
C SER A 129 -8.85 -9.18 -18.19
N PRO A 130 -9.00 -10.22 -17.34
CA PRO A 130 -9.28 -10.03 -15.92
C PRO A 130 -8.13 -9.38 -15.14
N CYS A 131 -6.99 -9.14 -15.77
CA CYS A 131 -5.83 -8.48 -15.17
C CYS A 131 -5.76 -6.97 -15.44
N TRP A 132 -6.67 -6.40 -16.25
CA TRP A 132 -6.57 -4.99 -16.66
C TRP A 132 -6.65 -4.01 -15.49
N TRP A 133 -7.47 -4.29 -14.47
CA TRP A 133 -7.61 -3.46 -13.27
C TRP A 133 -6.29 -3.27 -12.49
N MET A 134 -5.27 -4.09 -12.75
CA MET A 134 -3.95 -3.98 -12.14
C MET A 134 -3.14 -2.79 -12.66
N LEU A 135 -3.50 -2.26 -13.84
CA LEU A 135 -2.94 -1.04 -14.40
C LEU A 135 -3.65 0.17 -13.83
N ARG A 136 -2.89 1.10 -13.27
CA ARG A 136 -3.42 2.39 -12.80
C ARG A 136 -2.88 3.51 -13.65
N GLU A 137 -3.68 4.54 -13.87
CA GLU A 137 -3.35 5.72 -14.65
C GLU A 137 -3.18 6.93 -13.73
N ARG A 138 -2.03 7.58 -13.81
CA ARG A 138 -1.79 8.89 -13.21
C ARG A 138 -2.07 9.99 -14.24
N PRO A 139 -2.51 11.17 -13.79
CA PRO A 139 -2.40 11.75 -12.45
C PRO A 139 -3.47 11.33 -11.43
N PHE A 140 -4.56 10.71 -11.84
CA PHE A 140 -5.72 10.55 -10.95
C PHE A 140 -5.75 9.23 -10.15
N GLY A 141 -4.86 8.28 -10.46
CA GLY A 141 -4.80 6.98 -9.78
C GLY A 141 -5.99 6.06 -10.08
N ILE A 142 -6.66 6.27 -11.21
CA ILE A 142 -7.79 5.46 -11.69
C ILE A 142 -7.29 4.17 -12.38
N ILE A 143 -8.19 3.24 -12.72
CA ILE A 143 -7.85 2.15 -13.63
C ILE A 143 -7.47 2.76 -14.99
N ALA A 144 -6.41 2.25 -15.61
CA ALA A 144 -5.94 2.73 -16.90
C ALA A 144 -7.06 2.73 -17.95
N ASN A 145 -7.30 3.90 -18.54
CA ASN A 145 -8.30 4.04 -19.60
C ASN A 145 -7.76 3.43 -20.89
N PRO A 146 -8.45 2.43 -21.49
CA PRO A 146 -7.99 1.78 -22.72
C PRO A 146 -7.86 2.72 -23.93
N ASP A 147 -8.55 3.83 -23.94
CA ASP A 147 -8.54 4.81 -25.04
C ASP A 147 -7.43 5.86 -24.87
N HIS A 148 -6.78 5.93 -23.70
CA HIS A 148 -5.68 6.83 -23.47
C HIS A 148 -4.35 6.20 -23.92
N LYS A 149 -3.47 7.04 -24.42
CA LYS A 149 -2.12 6.65 -24.81
C LYS A 149 -1.12 7.17 -23.77
N PRO A 150 -0.59 6.33 -22.88
CA PRO A 150 0.36 6.79 -21.87
C PRO A 150 1.72 7.11 -22.48
N LYS A 151 2.44 8.07 -21.88
CA LYS A 151 3.85 8.37 -22.20
C LYS A 151 4.75 7.16 -21.94
N GLY A 152 4.47 6.44 -20.86
CA GLY A 152 5.22 5.26 -20.45
C GLY A 152 4.46 4.46 -19.38
N ILE A 153 4.93 3.25 -19.14
CA ILE A 153 4.42 2.36 -18.07
C ILE A 153 5.57 2.16 -17.07
N TYR A 154 5.32 2.50 -15.80
CA TYR A 154 6.35 2.49 -14.76
C TYR A 154 6.12 1.36 -13.76
N VAL A 155 7.20 0.60 -13.48
CA VAL A 155 7.24 -0.51 -12.54
C VAL A 155 8.35 -0.26 -11.53
N SER A 156 7.99 -0.05 -10.27
CA SER A 156 8.99 0.03 -9.20
C SER A 156 9.42 -1.37 -8.75
N MET A 157 10.74 -1.61 -8.75
CA MET A 157 11.35 -2.86 -8.26
C MET A 157 11.82 -2.78 -6.80
N ARG A 158 11.53 -1.68 -6.13
CA ARG A 158 11.84 -1.48 -4.72
C ARG A 158 10.72 -0.72 -4.03
N ASP A 159 10.19 -1.31 -2.98
CA ASP A 159 9.30 -0.61 -2.06
C ASP A 159 10.11 -0.13 -0.85
N THR A 160 10.05 1.17 -0.57
CA THR A 160 10.76 1.82 0.55
C THR A 160 9.83 2.19 1.70
N ASN A 161 8.54 1.86 1.61
CA ASN A 161 7.62 2.06 2.72
C ASN A 161 8.12 1.34 3.99
N PRO A 162 7.78 1.85 5.18
CA PRO A 162 8.13 1.15 6.42
C PRO A 162 7.56 -0.27 6.43
N LEU A 163 8.40 -1.26 6.76
CA LEU A 163 8.06 -2.69 6.78
C LEU A 163 7.68 -3.30 5.41
N ALA A 164 7.91 -2.61 4.33
CA ALA A 164 7.59 -3.07 2.99
C ALA A 164 8.25 -4.41 2.63
N PRO A 165 7.61 -5.19 1.73
CA PRO A 165 8.18 -6.42 1.24
C PRO A 165 9.44 -6.17 0.41
N ASP A 166 10.35 -7.15 0.45
CA ASP A 166 11.43 -7.25 -0.53
C ASP A 166 10.85 -7.81 -1.84
N LEU A 167 10.67 -6.95 -2.85
CA LEU A 167 10.01 -7.34 -4.11
C LEU A 167 10.82 -8.39 -4.87
N GLY A 168 12.15 -8.35 -4.81
CA GLY A 168 12.99 -9.40 -5.40
C GLY A 168 12.77 -10.76 -4.74
N PHE A 169 12.57 -10.80 -3.43
CA PHE A 169 12.21 -12.02 -2.70
C PHE A 169 10.78 -12.49 -3.03
N SER A 170 9.84 -11.55 -3.15
CA SER A 170 8.44 -11.87 -3.45
C SER A 170 8.23 -12.40 -4.87
N LEU A 171 9.10 -12.05 -5.82
CA LEU A 171 9.07 -12.51 -7.21
C LEU A 171 9.91 -13.75 -7.48
N GLN A 172 10.56 -14.30 -6.46
CA GLN A 172 11.42 -15.47 -6.64
C GLN A 172 10.65 -16.66 -7.22
N GLY A 173 11.14 -17.20 -8.33
CA GLY A 173 10.52 -18.32 -9.08
C GLY A 173 9.43 -17.90 -10.05
N ARG A 174 9.21 -16.58 -10.25
CA ARG A 174 8.23 -16.02 -11.18
C ARG A 174 8.86 -15.17 -12.28
N GLU A 175 10.14 -15.39 -12.55
CA GLU A 175 10.93 -14.58 -13.48
C GLU A 175 10.35 -14.61 -14.91
N GLN A 176 9.96 -15.79 -15.40
CA GLN A 176 9.36 -15.98 -16.73
C GLN A 176 8.00 -15.28 -16.83
N GLU A 177 7.19 -15.35 -15.77
CA GLU A 177 5.91 -14.64 -15.70
C GLU A 177 6.16 -13.12 -15.77
N PHE A 178 7.12 -12.61 -15.00
CA PHE A 178 7.45 -11.18 -15.01
C PHE A 178 7.91 -10.69 -16.40
N GLU A 179 8.78 -11.43 -17.06
CA GLU A 179 9.24 -11.10 -18.42
C GLU A 179 8.10 -11.08 -19.44
N SER A 180 7.24 -12.09 -19.38
CA SER A 180 6.06 -12.16 -20.26
C SER A 180 5.11 -10.98 -20.02
N GLY A 181 4.92 -10.56 -18.75
CA GLY A 181 4.14 -9.39 -18.40
C GLY A 181 4.73 -8.09 -18.96
N VAL A 182 6.05 -7.89 -18.79
CA VAL A 182 6.75 -6.73 -19.38
C VAL A 182 6.59 -6.70 -20.89
N ARG A 183 6.68 -7.87 -21.56
CA ARG A 183 6.50 -7.97 -23.02
C ARG A 183 5.10 -7.56 -23.45
N ALA A 184 4.07 -8.04 -22.74
CA ALA A 184 2.69 -7.69 -23.03
C ALA A 184 2.41 -6.19 -22.83
N LEU A 185 2.98 -5.59 -21.79
CA LEU A 185 2.83 -4.16 -21.52
C LEU A 185 3.52 -3.28 -22.57
N LYS A 186 4.63 -3.72 -23.15
CA LYS A 186 5.35 -3.00 -24.23
C LYS A 186 4.52 -2.80 -25.50
N GLU A 187 3.43 -3.53 -25.68
CA GLU A 187 2.51 -3.34 -26.81
C GLU A 187 1.72 -2.03 -26.69
N TYR A 188 1.59 -1.47 -25.47
CA TYR A 188 0.84 -0.24 -25.20
C TYR A 188 1.74 1.00 -25.15
N ALA A 189 2.89 0.90 -24.47
CA ALA A 189 3.84 2.02 -24.33
C ALA A 189 5.23 1.51 -23.90
N PRO A 190 6.28 2.37 -23.94
CA PRO A 190 7.58 2.06 -23.34
C PRO A 190 7.41 1.66 -21.87
N VAL A 191 8.07 0.57 -21.44
CA VAL A 191 8.01 0.07 -20.07
C VAL A 191 9.33 0.35 -19.37
N HIS A 192 9.25 1.13 -18.30
CA HIS A 192 10.36 1.49 -17.42
C HIS A 192 10.32 0.62 -16.17
N VAL A 193 11.25 -0.31 -16.05
CA VAL A 193 11.42 -1.14 -14.87
C VAL A 193 12.54 -0.52 -14.05
N VAL A 194 12.21 0.12 -12.93
CA VAL A 194 13.11 1.02 -12.22
C VAL A 194 13.38 0.54 -10.79
N ARG A 195 14.64 0.60 -10.40
CA ARG A 195 15.05 0.50 -9.00
C ARG A 195 15.54 1.85 -8.52
N ALA A 196 14.83 2.44 -7.56
CA ALA A 196 15.26 3.67 -6.94
C ALA A 196 15.96 3.38 -5.61
N ASP A 197 17.22 3.82 -5.47
CA ASP A 197 17.97 3.72 -4.22
C ASP A 197 17.90 5.05 -3.47
N GLY A 198 17.67 4.96 -2.17
CA GLY A 198 17.51 6.12 -1.29
C GLY A 198 16.60 5.84 -0.11
N PRO A 199 16.36 6.85 0.74
CA PRO A 199 15.38 6.78 1.82
C PRO A 199 13.95 6.78 1.25
N HIS A 200 12.95 6.38 2.05
CA HIS A 200 11.55 6.55 1.68
C HIS A 200 11.27 8.05 1.41
N PRO A 201 10.58 8.43 0.31
CA PRO A 201 9.75 7.63 -0.59
C PRO A 201 10.43 7.23 -1.91
N ALA A 202 11.76 7.01 -1.93
CA ALA A 202 12.49 6.68 -3.17
C ALA A 202 11.85 5.53 -3.98
N GLY A 203 11.26 4.54 -3.30
CA GLY A 203 10.60 3.40 -3.95
C GLY A 203 9.18 3.67 -4.45
N ASN A 204 8.57 4.80 -4.12
CA ASN A 204 7.25 5.15 -4.62
C ASN A 204 7.31 5.42 -6.12
N VAL A 205 6.35 4.90 -6.86
CA VAL A 205 6.33 5.05 -8.32
C VAL A 205 6.20 6.52 -8.74
N GLY A 206 5.48 7.34 -7.97
CA GLY A 206 5.40 8.78 -8.17
C GLY A 206 6.76 9.47 -8.12
N THR A 207 7.57 9.14 -7.12
CA THR A 207 8.95 9.67 -7.01
C THR A 207 9.83 9.26 -8.21
N ILE A 208 9.66 8.04 -8.71
CA ILE A 208 10.38 7.54 -9.88
C ILE A 208 9.98 8.33 -11.12
N ILE A 209 8.67 8.52 -11.33
CA ILE A 209 8.13 9.27 -12.47
C ILE A 209 8.63 10.72 -12.43
N ALA A 210 8.50 11.39 -11.29
CA ALA A 210 8.97 12.76 -11.12
C ALA A 210 10.47 12.93 -11.40
N ALA A 211 11.28 11.90 -11.11
CA ALA A 211 12.73 11.94 -11.36
C ALA A 211 13.12 11.64 -12.83
N LEU A 212 12.30 10.88 -13.57
CA LEU A 212 12.61 10.45 -14.94
C LEU A 212 11.89 11.30 -15.99
N ASP A 213 10.57 11.45 -15.84
CA ASP A 213 9.71 12.14 -16.81
C ASP A 213 8.42 12.65 -16.12
N PRO A 214 8.46 13.82 -15.50
CA PRO A 214 7.32 14.41 -14.78
C PRO A 214 6.07 14.53 -15.66
N ILE A 215 4.90 14.42 -15.03
CA ILE A 215 3.60 14.45 -15.71
C ILE A 215 3.15 15.91 -15.84
N ASN A 216 2.95 16.37 -17.06
CA ASN A 216 2.37 17.69 -17.32
C ASN A 216 0.85 17.61 -17.55
N LYS A 217 0.18 18.77 -17.55
CA LYS A 217 -1.24 18.88 -17.86
C LYS A 217 -1.55 18.25 -19.22
N GLY A 218 -2.54 17.35 -19.27
CA GLY A 218 -2.96 16.64 -20.47
C GLY A 218 -2.14 15.39 -20.82
N GLU A 219 -1.11 15.09 -20.05
CA GLU A 219 -0.34 13.84 -20.18
C GLU A 219 -0.85 12.78 -19.19
N CYS A 220 -0.64 11.52 -19.55
CA CYS A 220 -0.87 10.40 -18.64
C CYS A 220 0.28 9.39 -18.69
N VAL A 221 0.49 8.70 -17.60
CA VAL A 221 1.38 7.55 -17.49
C VAL A 221 0.65 6.41 -16.79
N TRP A 222 1.02 5.18 -17.11
CA TRP A 222 0.48 4.04 -16.41
C TRP A 222 1.47 3.51 -15.40
N THR A 223 0.94 2.95 -14.32
CA THR A 223 1.73 2.34 -13.24
C THR A 223 1.20 0.96 -12.93
N VAL A 224 2.10 0.04 -12.59
CA VAL A 224 1.73 -1.33 -12.24
C VAL A 224 2.69 -1.89 -11.19
N GLY A 225 2.17 -2.64 -10.22
CA GLY A 225 2.99 -3.31 -9.21
C GLY A 225 3.84 -4.44 -9.80
N ALA A 226 5.06 -4.63 -9.31
CA ALA A 226 5.96 -5.67 -9.84
C ALA A 226 5.35 -7.09 -9.76
N GLN A 227 4.59 -7.40 -8.72
CA GLN A 227 3.88 -8.70 -8.60
C GLN A 227 2.69 -8.78 -9.57
N ASP A 228 2.06 -7.65 -9.89
CA ASP A 228 0.96 -7.60 -10.85
C ASP A 228 1.45 -7.78 -12.28
N VAL A 229 2.66 -7.27 -12.62
CA VAL A 229 3.33 -7.59 -13.90
C VAL A 229 3.49 -9.10 -14.06
N ALA A 230 3.91 -9.81 -13.00
CA ALA A 230 4.02 -11.26 -13.04
C ALA A 230 2.64 -11.95 -13.17
N ASN A 231 1.57 -11.40 -12.56
CA ASN A 231 0.21 -11.92 -12.74
C ASN A 231 -0.30 -11.73 -14.17
N ILE A 232 -0.04 -10.58 -14.80
CA ILE A 232 -0.32 -10.31 -16.21
C ILE A 232 0.42 -11.30 -17.10
N GLY A 233 1.71 -11.52 -16.84
CA GLY A 233 2.51 -12.46 -17.61
C GLY A 233 2.05 -13.90 -17.44
N ARG A 234 1.63 -14.31 -16.25
CA ARG A 234 1.01 -15.63 -16.03
C ARG A 234 -0.25 -15.78 -16.88
N TRP A 235 -1.12 -14.77 -16.89
CA TRP A 235 -2.29 -14.75 -17.77
C TRP A 235 -1.91 -14.94 -19.24
N CYS A 236 -0.90 -14.19 -19.71
CA CYS A 236 -0.43 -14.30 -21.10
C CYS A 236 0.12 -15.70 -21.45
N LEU A 237 0.81 -16.34 -20.53
CA LEU A 237 1.42 -17.65 -20.72
C LEU A 237 0.40 -18.80 -20.64
N THR A 238 -0.59 -18.68 -19.77
CA THR A 238 -1.44 -19.80 -19.37
C THR A 238 -2.94 -19.59 -19.58
N GLY A 239 -3.39 -18.34 -19.76
CA GLY A 239 -4.82 -17.99 -19.75
C GLY A 239 -5.51 -18.24 -18.38
N ASP A 240 -4.73 -18.50 -17.33
CA ASP A 240 -5.27 -18.74 -15.99
C ASP A 240 -5.19 -17.46 -15.14
N TYR A 241 -6.34 -16.95 -14.72
CA TYR A 241 -6.40 -15.80 -13.84
C TYR A 241 -6.09 -16.20 -12.39
N CYS A 242 -5.01 -15.71 -11.86
CA CYS A 242 -4.60 -15.98 -10.49
C CYS A 242 -3.89 -14.74 -9.91
N PRO A 243 -4.62 -13.83 -9.24
CA PRO A 243 -4.06 -12.59 -8.69
C PRO A 243 -3.29 -12.87 -7.41
N GLU A 244 -2.19 -13.64 -7.54
CA GLU A 244 -1.35 -14.06 -6.43
C GLU A 244 -0.50 -12.90 -5.92
N ARG A 245 -0.38 -12.81 -4.59
CA ARG A 245 0.50 -11.87 -3.90
C ARG A 245 1.27 -12.55 -2.79
N VAL A 246 2.55 -12.21 -2.69
CA VAL A 246 3.40 -12.50 -1.54
C VAL A 246 3.45 -11.23 -0.72
N ILE A 247 2.74 -11.21 0.40
CA ILE A 247 2.61 -10.06 1.29
C ILE A 247 3.59 -10.17 2.47
N ALA A 248 4.15 -9.04 2.90
CA ALA A 248 4.90 -8.96 4.14
C ALA A 248 3.94 -8.69 5.30
N VAL A 249 3.95 -9.55 6.30
CA VAL A 249 3.18 -9.35 7.53
C VAL A 249 4.15 -9.04 8.64
N GLY A 250 4.00 -7.88 9.28
CA GLY A 250 4.96 -7.40 10.27
C GLY A 250 4.38 -6.33 11.19
N GLY A 251 5.26 -5.65 11.89
CA GLY A 251 4.93 -4.60 12.84
C GLY A 251 5.26 -4.96 14.27
N PRO A 252 5.33 -3.94 15.16
CA PRO A 252 5.73 -4.15 16.54
C PRO A 252 4.79 -5.08 17.32
N ALA A 253 3.50 -5.13 16.96
CA ALA A 253 2.51 -6.02 17.60
C ALA A 253 2.37 -7.38 16.92
N ALA A 254 3.08 -7.65 15.83
CA ALA A 254 3.06 -8.95 15.17
C ALA A 254 3.89 -9.99 15.95
N LYS A 255 3.30 -11.16 16.22
CA LYS A 255 3.94 -12.24 16.98
C LYS A 255 5.03 -12.93 16.19
N PHE A 256 4.77 -13.25 14.91
CA PHE A 256 5.65 -13.98 14.01
C PHE A 256 5.73 -13.29 12.64
N PRO A 257 6.45 -12.16 12.53
CA PRO A 257 6.56 -11.44 11.27
C PRO A 257 7.14 -12.32 10.16
N LYS A 258 6.37 -12.57 9.08
CA LYS A 258 6.75 -13.44 7.96
C LYS A 258 6.08 -12.99 6.67
N TYR A 259 6.47 -13.59 5.56
CA TYR A 259 5.78 -13.46 4.29
C TYR A 259 4.70 -14.52 4.15
N TYR A 260 3.57 -14.13 3.56
CA TYR A 260 2.45 -15.01 3.27
C TYR A 260 2.08 -14.95 1.81
N ARG A 261 1.87 -16.13 1.21
CA ARG A 261 1.35 -16.23 -0.15
C ARG A 261 -0.17 -16.32 -0.10
N VAL A 262 -0.83 -15.35 -0.69
CA VAL A 262 -2.30 -15.19 -0.69
C VAL A 262 -2.79 -14.76 -2.08
N LEU A 263 -4.09 -14.68 -2.30
CA LEU A 263 -4.67 -13.99 -3.45
C LEU A 263 -5.16 -12.59 -3.05
N CYS A 264 -5.29 -11.69 -4.00
CA CYS A 264 -5.91 -10.38 -3.76
C CYS A 264 -7.27 -10.53 -3.08
N GLY A 265 -7.56 -9.64 -2.14
CA GLY A 265 -8.81 -9.68 -1.40
C GLY A 265 -8.95 -10.81 -0.37
N ALA A 266 -7.87 -11.52 -0.02
CA ALA A 266 -7.88 -12.60 0.97
C ALA A 266 -8.37 -12.12 2.34
N CYS A 267 -9.21 -12.93 3.00
CA CYS A 267 -9.61 -12.69 4.39
C CYS A 267 -8.41 -12.85 5.33
N LEU A 268 -8.18 -11.83 6.15
CA LEU A 268 -7.02 -11.77 7.04
C LEU A 268 -7.19 -12.58 8.34
N LYS A 269 -8.36 -13.16 8.60
CA LYS A 269 -8.67 -13.85 9.85
C LYS A 269 -7.60 -14.87 10.25
N SER A 270 -7.24 -15.79 9.37
CA SER A 270 -6.24 -16.82 9.66
C SER A 270 -4.86 -16.25 9.99
N ILE A 271 -4.49 -15.15 9.36
CA ILE A 271 -3.24 -14.44 9.61
C ILE A 271 -3.34 -13.70 10.95
N SER A 272 -4.43 -12.97 11.17
CA SER A 272 -4.67 -12.21 12.39
C SER A 272 -4.68 -13.10 13.62
N ASP A 273 -5.36 -14.25 13.58
CA ASP A 273 -5.42 -15.20 14.69
C ASP A 273 -4.03 -15.73 15.09
N THR A 274 -3.10 -15.83 14.12
CA THR A 274 -1.72 -16.25 14.39
C THR A 274 -0.80 -15.11 14.84
N GLN A 275 -1.10 -13.88 14.46
CA GLN A 275 -0.27 -12.70 14.72
C GLN A 275 -0.70 -11.91 15.95
N LEU A 276 -1.99 -11.91 16.26
CA LEU A 276 -2.51 -11.29 17.47
C LEU A 276 -2.00 -12.08 18.69
N MET A 277 -1.50 -11.41 19.69
CA MET A 277 -0.84 -11.90 20.90
C MET A 277 0.69 -12.05 20.76
N ASN A 278 1.38 -10.94 20.79
CA ASN A 278 2.81 -10.93 21.11
C ASN A 278 3.01 -10.69 22.63
N PRO A 279 3.16 -11.75 23.46
CA PRO A 279 3.38 -11.58 24.90
C PRO A 279 4.74 -10.93 25.20
N ASN A 280 5.65 -10.89 24.23
CA ASN A 280 6.99 -10.33 24.36
C ASN A 280 7.08 -8.87 23.88
N TYR A 281 5.98 -8.32 23.36
CA TYR A 281 5.96 -6.87 23.14
C TYR A 281 5.97 -6.22 24.51
N PRO A 282 6.99 -5.43 24.86
CA PRO A 282 7.08 -4.85 26.18
C PRO A 282 5.79 -4.08 26.45
N ARG A 283 5.03 -4.55 27.43
CA ARG A 283 3.95 -3.78 28.02
C ARG A 283 4.59 -2.56 28.59
N PHE A 284 4.58 -1.46 27.85
CA PHE A 284 4.88 -0.20 28.47
C PHE A 284 3.73 0.04 29.42
N ASP A 285 4.11 0.03 30.70
CA ASP A 285 3.33 0.27 31.87
C ASP A 285 2.18 1.27 31.57
N VAL A 286 1.07 0.74 31.08
CA VAL A 286 -0.18 1.48 30.98
C VAL A 286 -0.71 1.46 32.41
N ARG A 287 -0.09 2.30 33.24
CA ARG A 287 -0.61 2.54 34.59
C ARG A 287 -1.97 3.15 34.39
N ASN A 288 -3.01 2.35 34.61
CA ASN A 288 -4.40 2.75 34.75
C ASN A 288 -5.17 3.08 33.47
N ASP A 289 -4.99 2.39 32.37
CA ASP A 289 -5.91 2.57 31.22
C ASP A 289 -7.05 1.54 31.22
N GLU A 290 -7.99 1.71 32.15
CA GLU A 290 -9.31 1.09 32.05
C GLU A 290 -10.07 1.51 30.78
N ALA A 291 -9.73 2.68 30.20
CA ALA A 291 -10.33 3.17 28.97
C ALA A 291 -9.80 2.43 27.71
N ALA A 292 -8.51 2.10 27.66
CA ALA A 292 -7.94 1.31 26.55
C ALA A 292 -8.48 -0.14 26.58
N ASN A 293 -8.75 -0.69 27.77
CA ASN A 293 -9.38 -2.00 27.93
C ASN A 293 -10.87 -2.02 27.54
N LYS A 294 -11.56 -0.87 27.57
CA LYS A 294 -12.98 -0.75 27.18
C LYS A 294 -13.18 -0.60 25.67
N ALA A 295 -12.16 -0.17 24.91
CA ALA A 295 -12.30 0.11 23.48
C ALA A 295 -12.45 -1.14 22.61
N ASN A 296 -12.09 -2.34 23.11
CA ASN A 296 -12.33 -3.59 22.39
C ASN A 296 -12.50 -4.78 23.35
N PRO A 297 -13.70 -4.95 23.95
CA PRO A 297 -13.98 -6.02 24.93
C PRO A 297 -13.88 -7.44 24.33
N GLU A 298 -13.96 -7.61 23.01
CA GLU A 298 -13.87 -8.91 22.36
C GLU A 298 -12.43 -9.35 22.05
N SER A 299 -11.44 -8.45 22.09
CA SER A 299 -10.05 -8.72 21.68
C SER A 299 -9.08 -8.99 22.84
N GLY A 300 -9.57 -9.28 24.03
CA GLY A 300 -8.75 -9.73 25.17
C GLY A 300 -7.41 -9.00 25.34
N ASN A 301 -7.41 -7.86 26.00
CA ASN A 301 -6.24 -7.17 26.61
C ASN A 301 -5.23 -6.43 25.72
N TYR A 302 -5.31 -6.41 24.40
CA TYR A 302 -4.44 -5.57 23.56
C TYR A 302 -5.19 -5.02 22.38
N ALA A 303 -5.48 -3.73 22.39
CA ALA A 303 -5.92 -3.04 21.20
C ALA A 303 -4.75 -3.03 20.21
N THR A 304 -4.83 -3.84 19.17
CA THR A 304 -3.88 -3.86 18.05
C THR A 304 -4.59 -3.36 16.81
N ARG A 305 -4.04 -2.33 16.18
CA ARG A 305 -4.49 -1.85 14.89
C ARG A 305 -3.90 -2.72 13.79
N ILE A 306 -4.77 -3.25 12.93
CA ILE A 306 -4.37 -3.98 11.74
C ILE A 306 -4.55 -3.05 10.56
N ILE A 307 -3.48 -2.89 9.78
CA ILE A 307 -3.45 -2.02 8.62
C ILE A 307 -3.16 -2.88 7.40
N SER A 308 -4.04 -2.85 6.41
CA SER A 308 -3.78 -3.37 5.08
C SER A 308 -3.05 -2.28 4.29
N GLY A 309 -1.88 -2.60 3.76
CA GLY A 309 -0.99 -1.62 3.12
C GLY A 309 0.07 -1.03 4.05
N SER A 310 0.67 0.07 3.62
CA SER A 310 1.71 0.80 4.37
C SER A 310 1.15 1.42 5.67
N PRO A 311 1.92 1.49 6.75
CA PRO A 311 1.51 2.23 7.95
C PRO A 311 1.32 3.73 7.70
N LEU A 312 1.80 4.26 6.55
CA LEU A 312 1.68 5.67 6.18
C LEU A 312 0.45 5.97 5.33
N SER A 313 0.00 5.03 4.49
CA SER A 313 -1.07 5.25 3.51
C SER A 313 -2.10 4.11 3.45
N GLY A 314 -1.94 3.08 4.28
CA GLY A 314 -2.81 1.91 4.29
C GLY A 314 -4.14 2.14 4.99
N THR A 315 -5.02 1.16 4.87
CA THR A 315 -6.39 1.20 5.41
C THR A 315 -6.51 0.33 6.67
N ILE A 316 -7.18 0.85 7.68
CA ILE A 316 -7.49 0.07 8.89
C ILE A 316 -8.49 -1.03 8.53
N VAL A 317 -8.19 -2.25 8.96
CA VAL A 317 -9.06 -3.41 8.75
C VAL A 317 -9.35 -4.14 10.04
N ALA A 318 -10.54 -4.74 10.12
CA ALA A 318 -10.89 -5.62 11.23
C ALA A 318 -10.05 -6.92 11.19
N PRO A 319 -9.91 -7.67 12.31
CA PRO A 319 -9.20 -8.95 12.32
C PRO A 319 -9.71 -9.97 11.30
N ASN A 320 -11.00 -9.94 10.99
CA ASN A 320 -11.66 -10.74 9.95
C ASN A 320 -11.88 -9.97 8.64
N GLY A 321 -11.25 -8.80 8.49
CA GLY A 321 -11.31 -7.99 7.28
C GLY A 321 -10.52 -8.58 6.13
N PHE A 322 -10.46 -7.86 5.02
CA PHE A 322 -9.89 -8.34 3.77
C PHE A 322 -8.69 -7.49 3.36
N LEU A 323 -7.71 -8.15 2.74
CA LEU A 323 -6.56 -7.49 2.12
C LEU A 323 -7.04 -6.52 1.03
N GLY A 324 -6.49 -5.34 0.99
CA GLY A 324 -6.75 -4.36 -0.07
C GLY A 324 -6.28 -4.85 -1.44
N MET A 325 -6.96 -4.38 -2.48
CA MET A 325 -6.73 -4.91 -3.84
C MET A 325 -5.32 -4.64 -4.37
N TYR A 326 -4.68 -3.56 -3.93
CA TYR A 326 -3.33 -3.17 -4.35
C TYR A 326 -2.27 -3.40 -3.26
N ASP A 327 -2.65 -3.86 -2.07
CA ASP A 327 -1.76 -3.94 -0.93
C ASP A 327 -0.80 -5.13 -1.00
N HIS A 328 0.46 -4.91 -0.59
CA HIS A 328 1.54 -5.89 -0.57
C HIS A 328 2.04 -6.18 0.85
N GLN A 329 1.45 -5.56 1.87
CA GLN A 329 1.82 -5.76 3.27
C GLN A 329 0.63 -5.62 4.20
N VAL A 330 0.76 -6.20 5.40
CA VAL A 330 -0.17 -6.03 6.51
C VAL A 330 0.63 -5.71 7.76
N VAL A 331 0.26 -4.63 8.43
CA VAL A 331 1.02 -4.12 9.58
C VAL A 331 0.18 -4.19 10.85
N PHE A 332 0.78 -4.72 11.91
CA PHE A 332 0.21 -4.82 13.24
C PHE A 332 0.87 -3.78 14.14
N LEU A 333 0.13 -2.72 14.50
CA LEU A 333 0.60 -1.66 15.40
C LEU A 333 -0.17 -1.71 16.72
N PRO A 334 0.49 -1.42 17.85
CA PRO A 334 -0.23 -1.20 19.11
C PRO A 334 -1.12 0.03 18.99
N GLU A 335 -2.32 -0.02 19.56
CA GLU A 335 -3.16 1.16 19.71
C GLU A 335 -2.55 2.14 20.71
N GLY A 336 -2.53 3.42 20.34
CA GLY A 336 -1.98 4.51 21.12
C GLY A 336 -3.04 5.32 21.88
N ASN A 337 -4.14 4.71 22.31
CA ASN A 337 -5.23 5.38 23.00
C ASN A 337 -4.88 5.70 24.47
N TYR A 338 -3.78 6.40 24.68
CA TYR A 338 -3.35 6.81 26.02
C TYR A 338 -2.79 8.24 25.99
N TYR A 339 -2.81 8.89 27.14
CA TYR A 339 -2.17 10.18 27.34
C TYR A 339 -0.88 9.99 28.16
N ASP A 340 0.23 10.51 27.65
CA ASP A 340 1.46 10.55 28.44
C ASP A 340 1.31 11.60 29.58
N PHE A 341 1.44 11.18 30.81
CA PHE A 341 1.46 12.11 31.94
C PHE A 341 2.60 13.14 31.75
N MET A 342 2.24 14.43 31.70
CA MET A 342 3.16 15.54 31.40
C MET A 342 4.03 15.31 30.16
N GLY A 343 3.52 14.60 29.14
CA GLY A 343 4.27 14.18 27.95
C GLY A 343 4.93 15.32 27.17
N TRP A 344 4.40 16.53 27.27
CA TRP A 344 4.95 17.76 26.69
C TRP A 344 6.17 18.31 27.49
N LEU A 345 6.34 17.95 28.76
CA LEU A 345 7.47 18.36 29.62
C LEU A 345 8.55 17.27 29.68
N MET A 346 8.18 16.01 29.45
CA MET A 346 9.12 14.89 29.57
C MET A 346 10.14 14.88 28.44
N PRO A 347 11.38 14.46 28.68
CA PRO A 347 12.46 14.51 27.69
C PRO A 347 12.26 13.64 26.45
N GLY A 348 11.33 12.67 26.46
CA GLY A 348 10.95 11.89 25.30
C GLY A 348 12.05 11.01 24.73
N PHE A 349 12.89 10.40 25.55
CA PHE A 349 14.04 9.59 25.13
C PHE A 349 13.71 8.42 24.20
N ARG A 350 12.47 7.94 24.18
CA ARG A 350 12.02 6.80 23.37
C ARG A 350 11.09 7.20 22.23
N LYS A 351 10.85 8.49 22.06
CA LYS A 351 9.97 9.01 21.01
C LYS A 351 10.79 9.34 19.76
N PHE A 352 10.32 8.90 18.61
CA PHE A 352 10.88 9.35 17.34
C PHE A 352 10.61 10.84 17.16
N SER A 353 11.59 11.60 16.71
CA SER A 353 11.45 13.03 16.47
C SER A 353 12.20 13.43 15.21
N PHE A 354 11.45 13.83 14.18
CA PHE A 354 12.00 14.44 12.98
C PHE A 354 12.45 15.89 13.25
N SER A 355 11.61 16.65 13.97
CA SER A 355 11.87 18.06 14.31
C SER A 355 12.89 18.25 15.44
N ARG A 356 13.43 17.16 16.01
CA ARG A 356 14.32 17.17 17.18
C ARG A 356 13.70 17.83 18.41
N THR A 357 12.38 17.78 18.54
CA THR A 357 11.66 18.32 19.70
C THR A 357 11.97 17.54 20.99
N PHE A 358 12.25 16.23 20.88
CA PHE A 358 12.61 15.39 22.00
C PHE A 358 14.14 15.20 22.10
N LEU A 359 14.65 14.95 23.31
CA LEU A 359 16.06 14.67 23.54
C LEU A 359 16.56 13.43 22.78
N SER A 360 15.68 12.51 22.44
CA SER A 360 15.97 11.38 21.54
C SER A 360 16.57 11.82 20.20
N GLY A 361 16.24 13.01 19.70
CA GLY A 361 16.76 13.55 18.44
C GLY A 361 18.24 13.97 18.50
N PHE A 362 18.80 14.12 19.70
CA PHE A 362 20.20 14.50 19.92
C PHE A 362 21.11 13.33 20.30
N MET A 363 20.52 12.16 20.59
CA MET A 363 21.29 10.99 21.01
C MET A 363 21.72 10.14 19.82
N PRO A 364 22.96 9.60 19.81
CA PRO A 364 23.41 8.66 18.81
C PRO A 364 22.52 7.41 18.81
N LYS A 365 22.14 6.93 17.63
CA LYS A 365 21.31 5.72 17.45
C LYS A 365 21.89 4.47 18.17
N SER A 366 23.22 4.44 18.39
CA SER A 366 23.93 3.36 19.08
C SER A 366 23.75 3.34 20.60
N THR A 367 23.29 4.45 21.22
CA THR A 367 23.21 4.59 22.68
C THR A 367 21.91 4.06 23.27
N PHE A 368 20.90 3.79 22.43
CA PHE A 368 19.59 3.30 22.86
C PHE A 368 19.55 1.77 22.93
N LYS A 369 20.19 1.20 23.91
CA LYS A 369 19.74 -0.09 24.46
C LYS A 369 18.61 0.22 25.43
N PRO A 370 17.39 -0.31 25.22
CA PRO A 370 16.33 -0.15 26.23
C PRO A 370 16.85 -0.70 27.53
N MET A 371 16.87 0.11 28.58
CA MET A 371 17.29 -0.33 29.92
C MET A 371 16.48 -1.56 30.32
N GLY A 372 17.13 -2.71 30.34
CA GLY A 372 16.61 -3.94 30.94
C GLY A 372 15.83 -4.90 30.05
N VAL A 373 15.61 -4.63 28.76
CA VAL A 373 14.93 -5.56 27.86
C VAL A 373 15.75 -5.72 26.58
N SER A 374 16.56 -6.75 26.54
CA SER A 374 17.26 -7.17 25.32
C SER A 374 16.27 -7.96 24.45
N LEU A 375 15.62 -7.30 23.51
CA LEU A 375 14.88 -7.96 22.45
C LEU A 375 15.70 -7.86 21.18
N PRO A 376 16.34 -8.96 20.71
CA PRO A 376 17.27 -8.93 19.57
C PRO A 376 16.69 -8.35 18.28
N ARG A 377 15.36 -8.37 18.12
CA ARG A 377 14.65 -7.82 16.97
C ARG A 377 14.37 -6.33 17.05
N PHE A 378 14.56 -5.68 18.20
CA PHE A 378 14.16 -4.28 18.46
C PHE A 378 15.32 -3.40 18.91
N GLU A 379 16.55 -3.89 18.91
CA GLU A 379 17.73 -3.16 19.44
C GLU A 379 18.01 -1.82 18.76
N ASN A 380 17.52 -1.61 17.52
CA ASN A 380 17.77 -0.40 16.73
C ASN A 380 16.48 0.31 16.26
N TYR A 381 15.32 -0.02 16.84
CA TYR A 381 14.04 0.51 16.40
C TYR A 381 13.37 1.33 17.49
N TRP A 382 12.69 2.40 17.04
CA TRP A 382 11.88 3.22 17.91
C TRP A 382 10.53 2.55 18.19
N ARG A 383 9.94 2.89 19.34
CA ARG A 383 8.57 2.54 19.63
C ARG A 383 7.64 3.35 18.75
N PHE A 384 6.87 2.68 17.95
CA PHE A 384 5.78 3.25 17.18
C PHE A 384 4.48 2.59 17.57
N ASP A 385 3.48 3.41 17.79
CA ASP A 385 2.08 3.06 17.99
C ASP A 385 1.21 4.07 17.23
N THR A 386 -0.09 4.03 17.43
CA THR A 386 -1.03 4.92 16.73
C THR A 386 -1.27 6.25 17.46
N ASN A 387 -0.54 6.54 18.53
CA ASN A 387 -0.67 7.79 19.26
C ASN A 387 -0.09 8.96 18.45
N THR A 388 -0.91 9.95 18.16
CA THR A 388 -0.50 11.15 17.41
C THR A 388 0.34 12.13 18.24
N HIS A 389 0.40 11.94 19.57
CA HIS A 389 1.09 12.82 20.53
C HIS A 389 0.66 14.29 20.38
N GLY A 390 -0.59 14.53 20.10
CA GLY A 390 -1.21 15.85 19.98
C GLY A 390 -2.46 15.84 19.14
N ASP A 391 -3.24 16.90 19.26
CA ASP A 391 -4.49 17.09 18.52
C ASP A 391 -4.24 17.82 17.20
N MET A 392 -5.21 17.75 16.29
CA MET A 392 -5.23 18.51 15.05
C MET A 392 -5.20 20.03 15.34
N ARG A 393 -4.40 20.74 14.60
CA ARG A 393 -4.22 22.20 14.71
C ARG A 393 -4.25 22.83 13.32
N PRO A 394 -4.45 24.15 13.21
CA PRO A 394 -4.26 24.86 11.95
C PRO A 394 -2.86 24.61 11.38
N LEU A 395 -2.80 24.40 10.07
CA LEU A 395 -1.55 24.08 9.37
C LEU A 395 -0.51 25.20 9.55
N VAL A 396 0.65 24.84 10.08
CA VAL A 396 1.80 25.74 10.28
C VAL A 396 2.90 25.41 9.30
N PHE A 397 3.37 26.40 8.57
CA PHE A 397 4.46 26.25 7.62
C PHE A 397 5.81 26.24 8.33
N THR A 398 6.45 25.08 8.38
CA THR A 398 7.71 24.88 9.08
C THR A 398 8.90 24.73 8.15
N GLY A 399 8.70 24.61 6.83
CA GLY A 399 9.74 24.27 5.87
C GLY A 399 10.23 22.81 5.99
N ASN A 400 9.52 21.98 6.73
CA ASN A 400 9.92 20.58 6.92
C ASN A 400 9.51 19.69 5.75
N PHE A 401 8.43 20.02 5.04
CA PHE A 401 7.95 19.22 3.90
C PHE A 401 9.00 19.19 2.79
N GLU A 402 9.61 20.32 2.48
CA GLU A 402 10.65 20.45 1.46
C GLU A 402 11.91 19.60 1.75
N ARG A 403 12.10 19.21 3.01
CA ARG A 403 13.24 18.36 3.44
C ARG A 403 13.03 16.88 3.13
N VAL A 404 11.79 16.43 3.07
CA VAL A 404 11.43 15.02 2.88
C VAL A 404 10.78 14.73 1.53
N PHE A 405 10.27 15.75 0.86
CA PHE A 405 9.56 15.65 -0.41
C PHE A 405 10.54 15.72 -1.58
N PRO A 406 10.73 14.65 -2.36
CA PRO A 406 11.79 14.57 -3.37
C PRO A 406 11.45 15.20 -4.73
N PHE A 407 10.19 15.60 -4.95
CA PHE A 407 9.74 16.20 -6.21
C PHE A 407 10.26 17.64 -6.36
N ASP A 408 10.42 18.09 -7.60
CA ASP A 408 10.85 19.48 -7.93
C ASP A 408 9.65 20.43 -7.99
N ILE A 409 8.81 20.37 -6.98
CA ILE A 409 7.65 21.25 -6.79
C ILE A 409 7.65 21.82 -5.37
N PHE A 410 6.80 22.79 -5.11
CA PHE A 410 6.65 23.42 -3.79
C PHE A 410 5.51 22.78 -2.99
N PRO A 411 5.77 21.73 -2.17
CA PRO A 411 4.73 20.95 -1.51
C PRO A 411 3.86 21.78 -0.57
N THR A 412 4.46 22.73 0.14
CA THR A 412 3.74 23.61 1.07
C THR A 412 2.79 24.55 0.34
N GLN A 413 3.21 25.15 -0.76
CA GLN A 413 2.39 26.05 -1.58
C GLN A 413 1.27 25.29 -2.30
N LEU A 414 1.59 24.12 -2.84
CA LEU A 414 0.61 23.22 -3.46
C LEU A 414 -0.49 22.83 -2.48
N LEU A 415 -0.12 22.42 -1.26
CA LEU A 415 -1.09 22.09 -0.21
C LEU A 415 -1.98 23.28 0.14
N LYS A 416 -1.45 24.51 0.18
CA LYS A 416 -2.26 25.72 0.38
C LYS A 416 -3.27 25.90 -0.74
N ALA A 417 -2.85 25.78 -2.00
CA ALA A 417 -3.74 25.90 -3.14
C ALA A 417 -4.88 24.86 -3.06
N CYS A 418 -4.55 23.62 -2.66
CA CYS A 418 -5.54 22.55 -2.45
C CYS A 418 -6.55 22.89 -1.35
N ILE A 419 -6.09 23.43 -0.21
CA ILE A 419 -6.97 23.83 0.91
C ILE A 419 -7.92 24.96 0.50
N VAL A 420 -7.42 25.96 -0.24
CA VAL A 420 -8.23 27.09 -0.70
C VAL A 420 -9.15 26.69 -1.87
N GLY A 421 -8.78 25.65 -2.62
CA GLY A 421 -9.53 25.20 -3.79
C GLY A 421 -9.24 25.99 -5.06
N ASP A 422 -8.08 26.62 -5.16
CA ASP A 422 -7.65 27.39 -6.32
C ASP A 422 -7.06 26.44 -7.38
N LEU A 423 -7.88 26.07 -8.36
CA LEU A 423 -7.54 25.06 -9.37
C LEU A 423 -6.42 25.52 -10.30
N GLU A 424 -6.44 26.79 -10.74
CA GLU A 424 -5.40 27.32 -11.60
C GLU A 424 -4.04 27.33 -10.89
N LEU A 425 -4.02 27.72 -9.62
CA LEU A 425 -2.81 27.70 -8.83
C LEU A 425 -2.31 26.25 -8.56
N MET A 426 -3.22 25.28 -8.31
CA MET A 426 -2.85 23.88 -8.19
C MET A 426 -2.16 23.35 -9.44
N GLU A 427 -2.72 23.65 -10.64
CA GLU A 427 -2.14 23.25 -11.92
C GLU A 427 -0.74 23.87 -12.12
N ASN A 428 -0.61 25.16 -11.86
CA ASN A 428 0.65 25.89 -11.98
C ASN A 428 1.74 25.40 -10.99
N LEU A 429 1.32 24.81 -9.86
CA LEU A 429 2.21 24.27 -8.85
C LEU A 429 2.48 22.76 -9.02
N GLY A 430 1.99 22.11 -10.08
CA GLY A 430 2.36 20.73 -10.43
C GLY A 430 1.48 19.67 -9.75
N ILE A 431 0.17 19.91 -9.51
CA ILE A 431 -0.74 18.91 -8.92
C ILE A 431 -0.82 17.61 -9.73
N TYR A 432 -0.58 17.65 -11.04
CA TYR A 432 -0.60 16.47 -11.91
C TYR A 432 0.60 15.52 -11.70
N GLU A 433 1.65 15.98 -11.04
CA GLU A 433 2.82 15.14 -10.75
C GLU A 433 2.61 14.21 -9.54
N VAL A 434 1.62 14.51 -8.69
CA VAL A 434 1.51 13.90 -7.36
C VAL A 434 0.23 13.10 -7.15
N GLU A 435 0.31 12.11 -6.28
CA GLU A 435 -0.81 11.40 -5.68
C GLU A 435 -0.76 11.52 -4.14
N PRO A 436 -1.85 11.19 -3.43
CA PRO A 436 -1.88 11.24 -1.97
C PRO A 436 -0.72 10.52 -1.28
N GLU A 437 -0.33 9.35 -1.78
CA GLU A 437 0.77 8.55 -1.21
C GLU A 437 2.14 9.27 -1.23
N ASP A 438 2.33 10.20 -2.18
CA ASP A 438 3.56 10.97 -2.29
C ASP A 438 3.69 11.99 -1.14
N PHE A 439 2.55 12.40 -0.55
CA PHE A 439 2.48 13.28 0.62
C PHE A 439 2.40 12.52 1.96
N ALA A 440 2.37 11.21 1.98
CA ALA A 440 2.25 10.42 3.20
C ALA A 440 3.37 10.71 4.21
N LEU A 441 4.59 10.95 3.73
CA LEU A 441 5.71 11.32 4.59
C LEU A 441 5.60 12.76 5.11
N CYS A 442 5.03 13.69 4.32
CA CYS A 442 4.73 15.05 4.79
C CYS A 442 3.70 15.02 5.92
N GLU A 443 2.64 14.23 5.76
CA GLU A 443 1.62 14.01 6.78
C GLU A 443 2.21 13.41 8.07
N PHE A 444 3.09 12.42 7.94
CA PHE A 444 3.76 11.79 9.09
C PHE A 444 4.59 12.79 9.93
N ILE A 445 5.29 13.72 9.27
CA ILE A 445 6.13 14.73 9.97
C ILE A 445 5.37 16.00 10.34
N ASP A 446 4.14 16.17 9.88
CA ASP A 446 3.35 17.38 10.16
C ASP A 446 3.05 17.52 11.66
N THR A 447 3.49 18.65 12.22
CA THR A 447 3.22 18.99 13.61
C THR A 447 1.79 19.41 13.87
N SER A 448 1.07 19.81 12.82
CA SER A 448 -0.34 20.25 12.89
C SER A 448 -1.32 19.07 12.82
N LYS A 449 -0.87 17.87 12.47
CA LYS A 449 -1.71 16.65 12.31
C LYS A 449 -2.80 16.81 11.26
N THR A 450 -2.45 17.49 10.17
CA THR A 450 -3.34 17.72 9.04
C THR A 450 -3.48 16.44 8.21
N ASP A 451 -4.69 16.09 7.79
CA ASP A 451 -4.95 14.97 6.88
C ASP A 451 -4.61 15.39 5.43
N ILE A 452 -3.32 15.40 5.13
CA ILE A 452 -2.78 15.94 3.88
C ILE A 452 -3.18 15.04 2.69
N GLN A 453 -3.14 13.74 2.87
CA GLN A 453 -3.48 12.79 1.82
C GLN A 453 -4.95 12.94 1.38
N ALA A 454 -5.86 13.15 2.32
CA ALA A 454 -7.27 13.40 2.00
C ALA A 454 -7.46 14.71 1.23
N ILE A 455 -6.75 15.78 1.61
CA ILE A 455 -6.78 17.07 0.91
C ILE A 455 -6.31 16.92 -0.54
N ILE A 456 -5.19 16.26 -0.77
CA ILE A 456 -4.67 16.01 -2.13
C ILE A 456 -5.64 15.15 -2.94
N ARG A 457 -6.24 14.11 -2.34
CA ARG A 457 -7.23 13.27 -3.02
C ARG A 457 -8.46 14.08 -3.46
N GLU A 458 -8.98 14.92 -2.57
CA GLU A 458 -10.13 15.78 -2.88
C GLU A 458 -9.81 16.78 -4.00
N ALA A 459 -8.61 17.37 -3.98
CA ALA A 459 -8.15 18.28 -5.02
C ALA A 459 -8.06 17.60 -6.40
N LEU A 460 -7.46 16.41 -6.47
CA LEU A 460 -7.38 15.63 -7.71
C LEU A 460 -8.75 15.19 -8.23
N GLU A 461 -9.69 14.86 -7.33
CA GLU A 461 -11.06 14.51 -7.73
C GLU A 461 -11.83 15.73 -8.28
N LYS A 462 -11.61 16.93 -7.74
CA LYS A 462 -12.19 18.18 -8.29
C LYS A 462 -11.65 18.44 -9.69
N LEU A 463 -10.33 18.38 -9.88
CA LEU A 463 -9.71 18.58 -11.20
C LEU A 463 -10.19 17.54 -12.22
N ARG A 464 -10.30 16.28 -11.83
CA ARG A 464 -10.80 15.22 -12.72
C ARG A 464 -12.23 15.49 -13.19
N LYS A 465 -13.10 16.02 -12.32
CA LYS A 465 -14.49 16.35 -12.68
C LYS A 465 -14.60 17.56 -13.60
N GLU A 466 -13.63 18.45 -13.58
CA GLU A 466 -13.62 19.63 -14.46
C GLU A 466 -12.96 19.32 -15.82
N ALA A 467 -12.09 18.30 -15.85
CA ALA A 467 -11.44 17.87 -17.09
C ALA A 467 -12.35 16.99 -17.99
N VAL A 468 -13.49 16.53 -17.48
CA VAL A 468 -14.53 15.75 -18.20
C VAL A 468 -15.67 16.69 -18.58
#